data_44369c4bb6779310b61220427c766f7d
#
_entry.id   44369c4bb6779310b61220427c766f7d
#
_cell.length_a   1.000
_cell.length_b   1.000
_cell.length_c   1.000
_cell.angle_alpha   90.00
_cell.angle_beta   90.00
_cell.angle_gamma   90.00
#
_symmetry.space_group_name_H-M   'P 1'
#
loop_
_entity.id
_entity.type
_entity.pdbx_description
1 polymer ?
#
loop_
_entity_poly.entity_id
_entity_poly.type
_entity_poly.pdbx_seq_one_letter_code
_entity_poly.pdbx_strand_id
1 'polypeptide(L)'
;MTSFSLPAFSRLSPRIARAEREHHQLQAYFRLHRQDVERGDWGALSAVSLGVHNVYNGLEDILISLARDVDGAIPLGPTMHQDILDQMAAEISGIRPALLDEPLYEALTELKGFRHLVRHKYGFDLHPERVVENVLRLDGAFPQVIKAVVWLHGLLSTPAP
;
A
#
# COMPACT_ATOMS: atom_id res chain seq x y z
N MET A 1 -17.97 -2.17 -5.30
CA MET A 1 -16.90 -1.59 -6.13
C MET A 1 -16.87 -0.09 -5.90
N THR A 2 -15.74 0.47 -5.53
CA THR A 2 -15.59 1.91 -5.31
C THR A 2 -15.68 2.64 -6.64
N SER A 3 -16.65 3.54 -6.79
CA SER A 3 -16.84 4.36 -7.99
C SER A 3 -16.44 5.80 -7.71
N PHE A 4 -15.64 6.39 -8.57
CA PHE A 4 -15.18 7.76 -8.48
C PHE A 4 -15.73 8.60 -9.62
N SER A 5 -16.28 9.78 -9.30
CA SER A 5 -16.85 10.71 -10.27
C SER A 5 -15.84 11.68 -10.86
N LEU A 6 -14.75 11.98 -10.13
CA LEU A 6 -13.72 12.90 -10.61
C LEU A 6 -12.78 12.21 -11.62
N PRO A 7 -12.47 12.86 -12.77
CA PRO A 7 -11.56 12.29 -13.76
C PRO A 7 -10.18 11.93 -13.21
N ALA A 8 -9.63 12.74 -12.28
CA ALA A 8 -8.35 12.45 -11.62
C ALA A 8 -8.34 11.13 -10.83
N PHE A 9 -9.50 10.60 -10.45
CA PHE A 9 -9.65 9.34 -9.74
C PHE A 9 -10.09 8.19 -10.65
N SER A 10 -10.35 8.44 -11.94
CA SER A 10 -10.90 7.42 -12.86
C SER A 10 -10.02 6.17 -12.99
N ARG A 11 -8.70 6.34 -12.87
CA ARG A 11 -7.74 5.23 -12.96
C ARG A 11 -7.60 4.41 -11.68
N LEU A 12 -8.17 4.89 -10.56
CA LEU A 12 -8.01 4.24 -9.25
C LEU A 12 -8.88 3.02 -9.07
N SER A 13 -10.12 3.03 -9.57
CA SER A 13 -11.04 1.90 -9.39
C SER A 13 -10.45 0.55 -9.81
N PRO A 14 -9.87 0.38 -11.01
CA PRO A 14 -9.26 -0.89 -11.40
C PRO A 14 -7.98 -1.21 -10.60
N ARG A 15 -7.21 -0.20 -10.17
CA ARG A 15 -6.01 -0.39 -9.35
C ARG A 15 -6.39 -0.86 -7.94
N ILE A 16 -7.39 -0.23 -7.32
CA ILE A 16 -7.93 -0.63 -6.02
C ILE A 16 -8.48 -2.06 -6.11
N ALA A 17 -9.30 -2.37 -7.11
CA ALA A 17 -9.87 -3.69 -7.27
C ALA A 17 -8.78 -4.79 -7.44
N ARG A 18 -7.68 -4.48 -8.13
CA ARG A 18 -6.55 -5.40 -8.24
C ARG A 18 -5.87 -5.60 -6.88
N ALA A 19 -5.56 -4.52 -6.18
CA ALA A 19 -4.90 -4.58 -4.88
C ALA A 19 -5.76 -5.31 -3.84
N GLU A 20 -7.07 -5.09 -3.84
CA GLU A 20 -8.03 -5.81 -2.99
C GLU A 20 -8.02 -7.31 -3.25
N ARG A 21 -8.01 -7.74 -4.52
CA ARG A 21 -7.93 -9.18 -4.86
C ARG A 21 -6.64 -9.81 -4.35
N GLU A 22 -5.50 -9.15 -4.55
CA GLU A 22 -4.21 -9.62 -4.02
C GLU A 22 -4.21 -9.71 -2.50
N HIS A 23 -4.75 -8.69 -1.82
CA HIS A 23 -4.85 -8.66 -0.36
C HIS A 23 -5.76 -9.79 0.17
N HIS A 24 -6.92 -10.02 -0.46
CA HIS A 24 -7.81 -11.12 -0.08
C HIS A 24 -7.16 -12.50 -0.28
N GLN A 25 -6.42 -12.69 -1.37
CA GLN A 25 -5.68 -13.94 -1.61
C GLN A 25 -4.59 -14.15 -0.55
N LEU A 26 -3.83 -13.11 -0.24
CA LEU A 26 -2.82 -13.15 0.82
C LEU A 26 -3.45 -13.52 2.18
N GLN A 27 -4.54 -12.85 2.55
CA GLN A 27 -5.25 -13.13 3.80
C GLN A 27 -5.77 -14.57 3.86
N ALA A 28 -6.36 -15.07 2.78
CA ALA A 28 -6.89 -16.43 2.71
C ALA A 28 -5.76 -17.47 2.84
N TYR A 29 -4.66 -17.28 2.12
CA TYR A 29 -3.50 -18.15 2.20
C TYR A 29 -2.86 -18.12 3.60
N PHE A 30 -2.61 -16.94 4.14
CA PHE A 30 -1.99 -16.77 5.45
C PHE A 30 -2.82 -17.40 6.57
N ARG A 31 -4.16 -17.27 6.52
CA ARG A 31 -5.05 -17.90 7.50
C ARG A 31 -4.88 -19.42 7.55
N LEU A 32 -4.71 -20.05 6.39
CA LEU A 32 -4.54 -21.50 6.28
C LEU A 32 -3.13 -21.98 6.64
N HIS A 33 -2.11 -21.16 6.37
CA HIS A 33 -0.70 -21.53 6.46
C HIS A 33 0.10 -20.77 7.52
N ARG A 34 -0.59 -20.10 8.44
CA ARG A 34 0.09 -19.31 9.49
C ARG A 34 1.08 -20.12 10.30
N GLN A 35 0.69 -21.34 10.71
CA GLN A 35 1.58 -22.22 11.47
C GLN A 35 2.80 -22.66 10.65
N ASP A 36 2.64 -22.86 9.35
CA ASP A 36 3.75 -23.21 8.47
C ASP A 36 4.73 -22.03 8.34
N VAL A 37 4.22 -20.81 8.22
CA VAL A 37 5.04 -19.57 8.24
C VAL A 37 5.79 -19.46 9.56
N GLU A 38 5.10 -19.62 10.70
CA GLU A 38 5.69 -19.52 12.04
C GLU A 38 6.77 -20.58 12.29
N ARG A 39 6.63 -21.76 11.70
CA ARG A 39 7.64 -22.84 11.76
C ARG A 39 8.80 -22.68 10.77
N GLY A 40 8.76 -21.65 9.92
CA GLY A 40 9.81 -21.38 8.96
C GLY A 40 9.75 -22.25 7.70
N ASP A 41 8.57 -22.82 7.35
CA ASP A 41 8.41 -23.52 6.08
C ASP A 41 8.78 -22.62 4.91
N TRP A 42 9.71 -23.05 4.08
CA TRP A 42 10.26 -22.25 3.00
C TRP A 42 9.19 -21.80 1.99
N GLY A 43 8.29 -22.70 1.61
CA GLY A 43 7.24 -22.42 0.63
C GLY A 43 6.23 -21.40 1.18
N ALA A 44 5.77 -21.60 2.42
CA ALA A 44 4.84 -20.70 3.09
C ALA A 44 5.44 -19.30 3.31
N LEU A 45 6.69 -19.24 3.81
CA LEU A 45 7.42 -17.96 3.96
C LEU A 45 7.56 -17.23 2.63
N SER A 46 7.95 -17.92 1.58
CA SER A 46 8.14 -17.34 0.26
C SER A 46 6.82 -16.82 -0.33
N ALA A 47 5.74 -17.62 -0.24
CA ALA A 47 4.43 -17.25 -0.75
C ALA A 47 3.87 -16.02 -0.04
N VAL A 48 3.91 -16.01 1.29
CA VAL A 48 3.39 -14.90 2.10
C VAL A 48 4.21 -13.63 1.90
N SER A 49 5.54 -13.74 1.88
CA SER A 49 6.42 -12.59 1.65
C SER A 49 6.22 -11.97 0.27
N LEU A 50 6.06 -12.79 -0.77
CA LEU A 50 5.72 -12.32 -2.11
C LEU A 50 4.34 -11.66 -2.14
N GLY A 51 3.37 -12.22 -1.41
CA GLY A 51 2.03 -11.63 -1.27
C GLY A 51 2.07 -10.24 -0.66
N VAL A 52 2.81 -10.05 0.45
CA VAL A 52 3.00 -8.73 1.07
C VAL A 52 3.65 -7.74 0.08
N HIS A 53 4.70 -8.19 -0.63
CA HIS A 53 5.36 -7.40 -1.66
C HIS A 53 4.38 -6.94 -2.76
N ASN A 54 3.56 -7.86 -3.28
CA ASN A 54 2.61 -7.55 -4.35
C ASN A 54 1.53 -6.57 -3.91
N VAL A 55 0.96 -6.77 -2.71
CA VAL A 55 -0.07 -5.87 -2.17
C VAL A 55 0.50 -4.49 -1.90
N TYR A 56 1.70 -4.39 -1.32
CA TYR A 56 2.35 -3.10 -1.11
C TYR A 56 2.61 -2.37 -2.43
N ASN A 57 3.08 -3.06 -3.47
CA ASN A 57 3.23 -2.46 -4.80
C ASN A 57 1.89 -1.93 -5.34
N GLY A 58 0.79 -2.64 -5.10
CA GLY A 58 -0.55 -2.17 -5.47
C GLY A 58 -0.94 -0.89 -4.74
N LEU A 59 -0.63 -0.76 -3.45
CA LEU A 59 -0.83 0.48 -2.69
C LEU A 59 0.03 1.62 -3.23
N GLU A 60 1.29 1.36 -3.50
CA GLU A 60 2.20 2.37 -4.08
C GLU A 60 1.73 2.85 -5.44
N ASP A 61 1.24 1.95 -6.31
CA ASP A 61 0.66 2.31 -7.61
C ASP A 61 -0.57 3.24 -7.46
N ILE A 62 -1.39 3.04 -6.43
CA ILE A 62 -2.50 3.93 -6.09
C ILE A 62 -1.99 5.32 -5.72
N LEU A 63 -0.99 5.39 -4.84
CA LEU A 63 -0.40 6.67 -4.41
C LEU A 63 0.28 7.42 -5.57
N ILE A 64 1.01 6.69 -6.43
CA ILE A 64 1.62 7.27 -7.63
C ILE A 64 0.56 7.81 -8.60
N SER A 65 -0.56 7.10 -8.75
CA SER A 65 -1.68 7.56 -9.58
C SER A 65 -2.26 8.88 -9.04
N LEU A 66 -2.42 9.01 -7.72
CA LEU A 66 -2.85 10.25 -7.07
C LEU A 66 -1.83 11.38 -7.27
N ALA A 67 -0.55 11.10 -7.08
CA ALA A 67 0.51 12.08 -7.32
C ALA A 67 0.48 12.63 -8.74
N ARG A 68 0.30 11.77 -9.73
CA ARG A 68 0.22 12.18 -11.14
C ARG A 68 -1.06 12.96 -11.45
N ASP A 69 -2.20 12.41 -11.06
CA ASP A 69 -3.50 12.87 -11.56
C ASP A 69 -4.16 13.94 -10.66
N VAL A 70 -3.78 14.03 -9.39
CA VAL A 70 -4.25 15.08 -8.44
C VAL A 70 -3.18 16.13 -8.20
N ASP A 71 -1.95 15.71 -7.85
CA ASP A 71 -0.89 16.65 -7.49
C ASP A 71 -0.19 17.23 -8.74
N GLY A 72 -0.24 16.52 -9.87
CA GLY A 72 0.40 16.94 -11.11
C GLY A 72 1.91 16.68 -11.18
N ALA A 73 2.48 15.97 -10.20
CA ALA A 73 3.90 15.65 -10.14
C ALA A 73 4.13 14.29 -9.46
N ILE A 74 4.99 13.47 -10.05
CA ILE A 74 5.41 12.19 -9.46
C ILE A 74 6.91 12.25 -9.11
N PRO A 75 7.33 11.67 -7.98
CA PRO A 75 8.75 11.55 -7.67
C PRO A 75 9.42 10.58 -8.64
N LEU A 76 10.66 10.89 -9.00
CA LEU A 76 11.47 10.10 -9.91
C LEU A 76 12.83 9.80 -9.28
N GLY A 77 13.50 8.76 -9.78
CA GLY A 77 14.84 8.40 -9.36
C GLY A 77 14.88 7.34 -8.25
N PRO A 78 16.08 7.12 -7.66
CA PRO A 78 16.32 5.99 -6.75
C PRO A 78 15.58 6.09 -5.41
N THR A 79 15.17 7.30 -5.01
CA THR A 79 14.46 7.56 -3.74
C THR A 79 12.95 7.61 -3.89
N MET A 80 12.41 7.35 -5.10
CA MET A 80 10.98 7.54 -5.41
C MET A 80 10.03 6.82 -4.45
N HIS A 81 10.41 5.65 -3.94
CA HIS A 81 9.59 4.88 -3.01
C HIS A 81 9.42 5.56 -1.65
N GLN A 82 10.42 6.29 -1.18
CA GLN A 82 10.31 7.12 0.01
C GLN A 82 9.60 8.43 -0.31
N ASP A 83 10.00 9.05 -1.42
CA ASP A 83 9.49 10.37 -1.81
C ASP A 83 7.97 10.36 -2.06
N ILE A 84 7.41 9.26 -2.57
CA ILE A 84 5.96 9.15 -2.73
C ILE A 84 5.23 9.12 -1.39
N LEU A 85 5.77 8.45 -0.38
CA LEU A 85 5.20 8.44 0.97
C LEU A 85 5.30 9.84 1.61
N ASP A 86 6.43 10.50 1.47
CA ASP A 86 6.67 11.85 1.97
C ASP A 86 5.71 12.84 1.31
N GLN A 87 5.53 12.75 -0.01
CA GLN A 87 4.59 13.60 -0.76
C GLN A 87 3.15 13.40 -0.29
N MET A 88 2.73 12.16 -0.06
CA MET A 88 1.36 11.84 0.40
C MET A 88 1.12 12.22 1.87
N ALA A 89 2.15 12.26 2.69
CA ALA A 89 2.08 12.72 4.08
C ALA A 89 2.09 14.25 4.22
N ALA A 90 2.43 14.98 3.17
CA ALA A 90 2.44 16.44 3.15
C ALA A 90 1.14 17.00 2.58
N GLU A 91 0.73 18.17 3.11
CA GLU A 91 -0.28 19.03 2.48
C GLU A 91 0.33 19.70 1.24
N ILE A 92 -0.44 19.79 0.16
CA ILE A 92 -0.09 20.63 -0.98
C ILE A 92 -1.08 21.78 -1.05
N SER A 93 -0.59 22.98 -0.70
CA SER A 93 -1.40 24.19 -0.63
C SER A 93 -2.15 24.45 -1.93
N GLY A 94 -3.47 24.69 -1.82
CA GLY A 94 -4.34 24.93 -2.97
C GLY A 94 -4.74 23.68 -3.78
N ILE A 95 -4.22 22.49 -3.41
CA ILE A 95 -4.53 21.23 -4.11
C ILE A 95 -5.22 20.23 -3.20
N ARG A 96 -4.58 19.82 -2.11
CA ARG A 96 -5.14 18.85 -1.16
C ARG A 96 -4.46 18.89 0.20
N PRO A 97 -5.15 18.45 1.27
CA PRO A 97 -4.51 18.19 2.56
C PRO A 97 -3.62 16.96 2.51
N ALA A 98 -2.90 16.69 3.60
CA ALA A 98 -2.18 15.44 3.78
C ALA A 98 -3.11 14.23 3.66
N LEU A 99 -2.69 13.20 2.91
CA LEU A 99 -3.45 11.97 2.72
C LEU A 99 -3.11 10.93 3.81
N LEU A 100 -1.85 10.83 4.16
CA LEU A 100 -1.37 9.89 5.18
C LEU A 100 -1.18 10.60 6.50
N ASP A 101 -1.84 10.11 7.55
CA ASP A 101 -1.50 10.50 8.91
C ASP A 101 -0.19 9.83 9.37
N GLU A 102 0.33 10.25 10.52
CA GLU A 102 1.61 9.75 11.02
C GLU A 102 1.61 8.21 11.22
N PRO A 103 0.61 7.58 11.86
CA PRO A 103 0.60 6.12 12.02
C PRO A 103 0.57 5.35 10.69
N LEU A 104 -0.18 5.84 9.71
CA LEU A 104 -0.27 5.21 8.40
C LEU A 104 1.02 5.40 7.60
N TYR A 105 1.62 6.59 7.67
CA TYR A 105 2.94 6.86 7.07
C TYR A 105 4.02 5.93 7.63
N GLU A 106 4.08 5.76 8.96
CA GLU A 106 5.02 4.84 9.60
C GLU A 106 4.80 3.39 9.16
N ALA A 107 3.54 2.94 9.14
CA ALA A 107 3.21 1.58 8.70
C ALA A 107 3.64 1.32 7.25
N LEU A 108 3.38 2.26 6.35
CA LEU A 108 3.79 2.14 4.94
C LEU A 108 5.31 2.21 4.77
N THR A 109 6.01 2.99 5.58
CA THR A 109 7.47 3.06 5.59
C THR A 109 8.09 1.71 5.98
N GLU A 110 7.55 1.06 7.01
CA GLU A 110 7.97 -0.28 7.43
C GLU A 110 7.69 -1.33 6.33
N LEU A 111 6.51 -1.29 5.73
CA LEU A 111 6.15 -2.18 4.61
C LEU A 111 7.06 -1.97 3.39
N LYS A 112 7.42 -0.73 3.08
CA LYS A 112 8.40 -0.40 2.03
C LYS A 112 9.76 -1.05 2.33
N GLY A 113 10.23 -0.96 3.57
CA GLY A 113 11.46 -1.60 4.02
C GLY A 113 11.41 -3.11 3.87
N PHE A 114 10.30 -3.74 4.25
CA PHE A 114 10.08 -5.17 4.08
C PHE A 114 10.04 -5.57 2.59
N ARG A 115 9.37 -4.79 1.73
CA ARG A 115 9.37 -4.98 0.28
C ARG A 115 10.80 -4.99 -0.27
N HIS A 116 11.64 -4.05 0.16
CA HIS A 116 13.05 -4.00 -0.25
C HIS A 116 13.80 -5.27 0.17
N LEU A 117 13.58 -5.72 1.40
CA LEU A 117 14.17 -6.94 1.93
C LEU A 117 13.79 -8.17 1.10
N VAL A 118 12.49 -8.36 0.81
CA VAL A 118 11.97 -9.48 0.01
C VAL A 118 12.58 -9.50 -1.38
N ARG A 119 12.77 -8.33 -1.98
CA ARG A 119 13.31 -8.19 -3.34
C ARG A 119 14.79 -8.54 -3.44
N HIS A 120 15.56 -8.36 -2.38
CA HIS A 120 17.01 -8.51 -2.37
C HIS A 120 17.52 -9.70 -1.57
N LYS A 121 16.65 -10.43 -0.87
CA LYS A 121 17.03 -11.62 -0.10
C LYS A 121 16.36 -12.88 -0.63
N TYR A 122 17.05 -13.99 -0.48
CA TYR A 122 16.49 -15.32 -0.73
C TYR A 122 15.52 -15.69 0.41
N GLY A 123 14.50 -16.49 0.11
CA GLY A 123 13.44 -16.85 1.05
C GLY A 123 13.91 -17.45 2.38
N PHE A 124 15.04 -18.15 2.39
CA PHE A 124 15.63 -18.72 3.61
C PHE A 124 16.25 -17.69 4.57
N ASP A 125 16.46 -16.45 4.10
CA ASP A 125 16.96 -15.33 4.92
C ASP A 125 15.83 -14.54 5.58
N LEU A 126 14.59 -14.91 5.36
CA LEU A 126 13.42 -14.23 5.92
C LEU A 126 13.07 -14.84 7.28
N HIS A 127 13.02 -14.00 8.31
CA HIS A 127 12.62 -14.42 9.65
C HIS A 127 11.09 -14.52 9.75
N PRO A 128 10.54 -15.67 10.23
CA PRO A 128 9.10 -15.87 10.35
C PRO A 128 8.37 -14.76 11.10
N GLU A 129 8.91 -14.30 12.22
CA GLU A 129 8.30 -13.24 13.02
C GLU A 129 8.13 -11.94 12.22
N ARG A 130 9.13 -11.56 11.43
CA ARG A 130 9.07 -10.36 10.59
C ARG A 130 8.04 -10.50 9.46
N VAL A 131 7.92 -11.69 8.91
CA VAL A 131 6.91 -11.97 7.88
C VAL A 131 5.51 -11.82 8.46
N VAL A 132 5.23 -12.47 9.60
CA VAL A 132 3.94 -12.36 10.30
C VAL A 132 3.63 -10.91 10.69
N GLU A 133 4.59 -10.21 11.27
CA GLU A 133 4.44 -8.81 11.67
C GLU A 133 4.04 -7.92 10.48
N ASN A 134 4.67 -8.12 9.31
CA ASN A 134 4.35 -7.32 8.13
C ASN A 134 3.03 -7.70 7.47
N VAL A 135 2.59 -8.95 7.54
CA VAL A 135 1.21 -9.32 7.15
C VAL A 135 0.19 -8.58 8.00
N LEU A 136 0.35 -8.61 9.33
CA LEU A 136 -0.57 -7.95 10.26
C LEU A 136 -0.54 -6.42 10.09
N ARG A 137 0.63 -5.85 9.86
CA ARG A 137 0.79 -4.41 9.55
C ARG A 137 0.06 -4.04 8.27
N LEU A 138 0.19 -4.85 7.23
CA LEU A 138 -0.51 -4.66 5.96
C LEU A 138 -2.02 -4.76 6.11
N ASP A 139 -2.51 -5.73 6.88
CA ASP A 139 -3.94 -5.90 7.15
C ASP A 139 -4.55 -4.67 7.85
N GLY A 140 -3.79 -4.00 8.71
CA GLY A 140 -4.20 -2.74 9.32
C GLY A 140 -4.10 -1.54 8.36
N ALA A 141 -3.02 -1.44 7.61
CA ALA A 141 -2.74 -0.28 6.74
C ALA A 141 -3.60 -0.26 5.46
N PHE A 142 -3.84 -1.42 4.85
CA PHE A 142 -4.55 -1.51 3.57
C PHE A 142 -5.91 -0.81 3.59
N PRO A 143 -6.84 -1.15 4.52
CA PRO A 143 -8.14 -0.49 4.56
C PRO A 143 -8.04 1.01 4.89
N GLN A 144 -7.01 1.44 5.61
CA GLN A 144 -6.82 2.85 5.94
C GLN A 144 -6.40 3.66 4.70
N VAL A 145 -5.54 3.11 3.85
CA VAL A 145 -5.19 3.76 2.56
C VAL A 145 -6.43 3.92 1.70
N ILE A 146 -7.25 2.86 1.56
CA ILE A 146 -8.47 2.93 0.75
C ILE A 146 -9.45 3.97 1.31
N LYS A 147 -9.64 4.00 2.62
CA LYS A 147 -10.48 5.02 3.28
C LYS A 147 -9.96 6.43 3.04
N ALA A 148 -8.65 6.65 3.12
CA ALA A 148 -8.04 7.95 2.86
C ALA A 148 -8.28 8.42 1.42
N VAL A 149 -8.17 7.52 0.44
CA VAL A 149 -8.45 7.82 -0.97
C VAL A 149 -9.92 8.18 -1.18
N VAL A 150 -10.84 7.42 -0.61
CA VAL A 150 -12.29 7.69 -0.69
C VAL A 150 -12.63 9.03 -0.03
N TRP A 151 -12.06 9.31 1.13
CA TRP A 151 -12.22 10.59 1.82
C TRP A 151 -11.72 11.76 0.98
N LEU A 152 -10.52 11.65 0.38
CA LEU A 152 -9.96 12.69 -0.47
C LEU A 152 -10.86 12.95 -1.69
N HIS A 153 -11.35 11.89 -2.34
CA HIS A 153 -12.30 12.04 -3.45
C HIS A 153 -13.54 12.81 -3.02
N GLY A 154 -14.14 12.44 -1.88
CA GLY A 154 -15.31 13.14 -1.33
C GLY A 154 -15.04 14.63 -1.09
N LEU A 155 -13.89 14.95 -0.50
CA LEU A 155 -13.47 16.33 -0.22
C LEU A 155 -13.33 17.16 -1.51
N LEU A 156 -12.65 16.59 -2.53
CA LEU A 156 -12.42 17.30 -3.80
C LEU A 156 -13.65 17.33 -4.72
N SER A 157 -14.65 16.47 -4.46
CA SER A 157 -15.92 16.45 -5.20
C SER A 157 -16.93 17.50 -4.70
N THR A 158 -16.71 18.04 -3.51
CA THR A 158 -17.61 19.05 -2.93
C THR A 158 -17.24 20.41 -3.52
N PRO A 159 -18.20 21.14 -4.16
CA PRO A 159 -17.94 22.51 -4.61
C PRO A 159 -17.50 23.37 -3.43
N ALA A 160 -16.50 24.21 -3.65
CA ALA A 160 -16.15 25.22 -2.67
C ALA A 160 -17.37 26.15 -2.42
N PRO A 161 -17.64 26.51 -1.17
CA PRO A 161 -18.77 27.39 -0.83
C PRO A 161 -18.67 28.77 -1.49
#